data_a56ae11398b9cc1a85d6956f92131b42
#
_entry.id   a56ae11398b9cc1a85d6956f92131b42
#
_cell.length_a   1.000
_cell.length_b   1.000
_cell.length_c   1.000
_cell.angle_alpha   90.00
_cell.angle_beta   90.00
_cell.angle_gamma   90.00
#
_symmetry.space_group_name_H-M   'P 1'
#
loop_
_entity.id
_entity.type
_entity.pdbx_description
1 polymer ?
#
loop_
_entity_poly.entity_id
_entity_poly.type
_entity_poly.pdbx_seq_one_letter_code
_entity_poly.pdbx_strand_id
1 'polypeptide(L)'
;AEAISEKGFGQAVNDTNAKMLKDIQKGIRSDFVNFLGTGTATAASIGLQATMAQVWGQMQVLFEDTSVETVYFVNPLDVADYLGGAQISTQTAFGMSYIQNFLGMGSAILASDVPKGKIYATAAENIVLYYIPVTGADMGQAFDLTADATGLIGIHTGPTYNNLSAETVAASGVGLFAEKLDGIVVATINGATDDGLDNLTVTSAASSGTSGKTKITVSPTLTAGNSYKYKVADNATLPAVGQSVKSW
;
A
#
# COMPACT_ATOMS: atom_id res chain seq x y z
N ALA A 1 -1.94 -28.84 22.54
CA ALA A 1 -1.32 -29.69 23.56
C ALA A 1 0.11 -29.22 23.87
N GLU A 2 0.96 -29.01 22.86
CA GLU A 2 2.37 -28.65 23.02
C GLU A 2 2.56 -27.28 23.74
N ALA A 3 1.85 -26.25 23.33
CA ALA A 3 1.91 -24.91 23.96
C ALA A 3 1.43 -24.91 25.41
N ILE A 4 0.48 -25.79 25.75
CA ILE A 4 0.00 -25.97 27.14
C ILE A 4 1.07 -26.64 28.00
N SER A 5 1.78 -27.61 27.42
CA SER A 5 2.86 -28.34 28.09
C SER A 5 4.06 -27.42 28.39
N GLU A 6 4.36 -26.51 27.50
CA GLU A 6 5.51 -25.60 27.64
C GLU A 6 5.25 -24.37 28.52
N LYS A 7 4.08 -23.76 28.37
CA LYS A 7 3.79 -22.43 28.96
C LYS A 7 2.66 -22.42 29.98
N GLY A 8 1.96 -23.52 30.16
CA GLY A 8 0.75 -23.62 30.96
C GLY A 8 -0.51 -23.19 30.22
N PHE A 9 -1.67 -23.64 30.74
CA PHE A 9 -2.96 -23.44 30.09
C PHE A 9 -3.35 -21.95 29.90
N GLY A 10 -3.21 -21.16 30.96
CA GLY A 10 -3.59 -19.73 30.90
C GLY A 10 -2.79 -18.93 29.87
N GLN A 11 -1.48 -19.15 29.80
CA GLN A 11 -0.62 -18.47 28.82
C GLN A 11 -0.94 -18.91 27.39
N ALA A 12 -1.20 -20.20 27.16
CA ALA A 12 -1.57 -20.70 25.84
C ALA A 12 -2.90 -20.11 25.35
N VAL A 13 -3.88 -19.91 26.23
CA VAL A 13 -5.15 -19.24 25.91
C VAL A 13 -4.91 -17.78 25.56
N ASN A 14 -4.13 -17.06 26.36
CA ASN A 14 -3.81 -15.65 26.10
C ASN A 14 -3.06 -15.45 24.78
N ASP A 15 -2.06 -16.28 24.48
CA ASP A 15 -1.31 -16.22 23.21
C ASP A 15 -2.24 -16.48 22.00
N THR A 16 -3.19 -17.41 22.15
CA THR A 16 -4.17 -17.73 21.10
C THR A 16 -5.12 -16.55 20.88
N ASN A 17 -5.64 -15.96 21.96
CA ASN A 17 -6.53 -14.79 21.90
C ASN A 17 -5.82 -13.59 21.26
N ALA A 18 -4.57 -13.33 21.63
CA ALA A 18 -3.77 -12.24 21.05
C ALA A 18 -3.57 -12.44 19.53
N LYS A 19 -3.31 -13.67 19.09
CA LYS A 19 -3.19 -14.00 17.68
C LYS A 19 -4.52 -13.82 16.93
N MET A 20 -5.60 -14.34 17.49
CA MET A 20 -6.95 -14.19 16.93
C MET A 20 -7.33 -12.72 16.75
N LEU A 21 -7.10 -11.89 17.78
CA LEU A 21 -7.34 -10.44 17.71
C LEU A 21 -6.54 -9.78 16.58
N LYS A 22 -5.25 -10.11 16.49
CA LYS A 22 -4.39 -9.57 15.45
C LYS A 22 -4.88 -9.97 14.05
N ASP A 23 -5.38 -11.19 13.89
CA ASP A 23 -5.92 -11.66 12.61
C ASP A 23 -7.23 -10.93 12.26
N ILE A 24 -8.12 -10.70 13.24
CA ILE A 24 -9.37 -9.93 13.04
C ILE A 24 -9.05 -8.46 12.71
N GLN A 25 -8.14 -7.83 13.45
CA GLN A 25 -7.72 -6.46 13.17
C GLN A 25 -7.10 -6.32 11.79
N LYS A 26 -6.33 -7.32 11.35
CA LYS A 26 -5.80 -7.36 9.99
C LYS A 26 -6.93 -7.47 8.95
N GLY A 27 -7.94 -8.29 9.20
CA GLY A 27 -9.13 -8.39 8.35
C GLY A 27 -9.81 -7.04 8.19
N ILE A 28 -10.13 -6.36 9.28
CA ILE A 28 -10.76 -5.03 9.28
C ILE A 28 -9.93 -4.01 8.48
N ARG A 29 -8.60 -4.01 8.65
CA ARG A 29 -7.71 -3.11 7.87
C ARG A 29 -7.72 -3.46 6.38
N SER A 30 -7.69 -4.75 6.06
CA SER A 30 -7.74 -5.20 4.66
C SER A 30 -9.06 -4.79 3.99
N ASP A 31 -10.19 -4.94 4.68
CA ASP A 31 -11.50 -4.51 4.18
C ASP A 31 -11.54 -2.99 3.96
N PHE A 32 -10.93 -2.21 4.87
CA PHE A 32 -10.79 -0.76 4.72
C PHE A 32 -9.97 -0.39 3.47
N VAL A 33 -8.81 -1.02 3.28
CA VAL A 33 -7.95 -0.78 2.11
C VAL A 33 -8.64 -1.21 0.82
N ASN A 34 -9.34 -2.34 0.84
CA ASN A 34 -10.14 -2.80 -0.30
C ASN A 34 -11.26 -1.82 -0.65
N PHE A 35 -11.93 -1.26 0.36
CA PHE A 35 -12.94 -0.23 0.16
C PHE A 35 -12.35 1.02 -0.51
N LEU A 36 -11.20 1.50 -0.06
CA LEU A 36 -10.50 2.61 -0.72
C LEU A 36 -10.14 2.29 -2.19
N GLY A 37 -9.81 1.03 -2.47
CA GLY A 37 -9.53 0.56 -3.82
C GLY A 37 -10.72 0.62 -4.78
N THR A 38 -11.94 0.82 -4.28
CA THR A 38 -13.16 1.00 -5.11
C THR A 38 -13.37 2.44 -5.57
N GLY A 39 -12.50 3.37 -5.17
CA GLY A 39 -12.56 4.77 -5.59
C GLY A 39 -12.59 4.93 -7.10
N THR A 40 -13.38 5.89 -7.58
CA THR A 40 -13.61 6.10 -9.02
C THR A 40 -12.72 7.17 -9.62
N ALA A 41 -12.21 8.09 -8.81
CA ALA A 41 -11.25 9.09 -9.27
C ALA A 41 -9.87 8.45 -9.48
N THR A 42 -9.19 8.79 -10.56
CA THR A 42 -7.91 8.20 -10.92
C THR A 42 -6.85 9.24 -11.19
N ALA A 43 -5.62 8.95 -10.78
CA ALA A 43 -4.45 9.75 -11.11
C ALA A 43 -3.28 8.83 -11.48
N ALA A 44 -2.32 9.34 -12.23
CA ALA A 44 -1.10 8.60 -12.52
C ALA A 44 0.05 9.57 -12.81
N SER A 45 1.25 9.24 -12.35
CA SER A 45 2.48 9.95 -12.70
C SER A 45 3.70 9.05 -12.52
N ILE A 46 4.86 9.54 -12.93
CA ILE A 46 6.12 8.81 -12.82
C ILE A 46 6.75 9.07 -11.44
N GLY A 47 6.93 7.99 -10.67
CA GLY A 47 7.50 8.04 -9.32
C GLY A 47 6.54 8.49 -8.23
N LEU A 48 6.87 8.17 -7.00
CA LEU A 48 6.01 8.39 -5.83
C LEU A 48 5.67 9.88 -5.65
N GLN A 49 6.67 10.75 -5.61
CA GLN A 49 6.47 12.18 -5.33
C GLN A 49 5.56 12.85 -6.35
N ALA A 50 5.80 12.63 -7.65
CA ALA A 50 4.99 13.25 -8.70
C ALA A 50 3.55 12.69 -8.69
N THR A 51 3.37 11.41 -8.40
CA THR A 51 2.04 10.80 -8.27
C THR A 51 1.29 11.40 -7.08
N MET A 52 1.94 11.56 -5.92
CA MET A 52 1.33 12.22 -4.76
C MET A 52 0.95 13.67 -5.05
N ALA A 53 1.79 14.42 -5.78
CA ALA A 53 1.49 15.79 -6.18
C ALA A 53 0.27 15.88 -7.09
N GLN A 54 0.11 14.95 -8.04
CA GLN A 54 -1.08 14.86 -8.89
C GLN A 54 -2.33 14.55 -8.06
N VAL A 55 -2.23 13.60 -7.13
CA VAL A 55 -3.34 13.26 -6.22
C VAL A 55 -3.71 14.47 -5.36
N TRP A 56 -2.74 15.16 -4.79
CA TRP A 56 -2.98 16.36 -3.99
C TRP A 56 -3.75 17.43 -4.77
N GLY A 57 -3.32 17.75 -5.99
CA GLY A 57 -4.02 18.71 -6.84
C GLY A 57 -5.43 18.24 -7.19
N GLN A 58 -5.62 16.95 -7.48
CA GLN A 58 -6.93 16.38 -7.79
C GLN A 58 -7.87 16.41 -6.58
N MET A 59 -7.37 16.16 -5.37
CA MET A 59 -8.17 16.26 -4.14
C MET A 59 -8.73 17.68 -3.93
N GLN A 60 -7.92 18.72 -4.18
CA GLN A 60 -8.39 20.11 -4.07
C GLN A 60 -9.49 20.43 -5.09
N VAL A 61 -9.37 19.89 -6.30
CA VAL A 61 -10.40 20.07 -7.33
C VAL A 61 -11.68 19.33 -6.98
N LEU A 62 -11.56 18.08 -6.51
CA LEU A 62 -12.71 17.25 -6.17
C LEU A 62 -13.50 17.79 -4.98
N PHE A 63 -12.83 18.33 -3.98
CA PHE A 63 -13.48 18.90 -2.80
C PHE A 63 -13.74 20.40 -2.91
N GLU A 64 -13.31 21.03 -4.02
CA GLU A 64 -13.45 22.48 -4.24
C GLU A 64 -12.86 23.33 -3.10
N ASP A 65 -11.83 22.78 -2.42
CA ASP A 65 -11.18 23.36 -1.26
C ASP A 65 -9.66 23.19 -1.35
N THR A 66 -8.95 24.32 -1.30
CA THR A 66 -7.47 24.35 -1.34
C THR A 66 -6.82 23.95 -0.02
N SER A 67 -7.59 23.84 1.05
CA SER A 67 -7.11 23.47 2.40
C SER A 67 -7.47 22.04 2.81
N VAL A 68 -8.00 21.21 1.90
CA VAL A 68 -8.37 19.83 2.20
C VAL A 68 -7.19 19.02 2.71
N GLU A 69 -7.33 18.46 3.90
CA GLU A 69 -6.33 17.56 4.47
C GLU A 69 -6.40 16.21 3.78
N THR A 70 -5.39 15.90 2.98
CA THR A 70 -5.32 14.64 2.23
C THR A 70 -4.59 13.58 3.03
N VAL A 71 -5.19 12.40 3.12
CA VAL A 71 -4.58 11.19 3.69
C VAL A 71 -4.28 10.22 2.57
N TYR A 72 -3.03 9.77 2.50
CA TYR A 72 -2.53 8.81 1.52
C TYR A 72 -2.32 7.45 2.16
N PHE A 73 -2.68 6.41 1.46
CA PHE A 73 -2.39 5.01 1.82
C PHE A 73 -1.43 4.47 0.77
N VAL A 74 -0.22 4.14 1.20
CA VAL A 74 0.90 3.81 0.30
C VAL A 74 1.54 2.50 0.76
N ASN A 75 1.99 1.69 -0.20
CA ASN A 75 2.75 0.50 0.15
C ASN A 75 4.11 0.90 0.74
N PRO A 76 4.53 0.30 1.86
CA PRO A 76 5.83 0.58 2.48
C PRO A 76 7.02 0.40 1.53
N LEU A 77 6.92 -0.51 0.55
CA LEU A 77 7.98 -0.74 -0.44
C LEU A 77 8.14 0.44 -1.40
N ASP A 78 7.04 1.08 -1.81
CA ASP A 78 7.12 2.26 -2.69
C ASP A 78 7.77 3.45 -1.97
N VAL A 79 7.49 3.60 -0.67
CA VAL A 79 8.13 4.63 0.16
C VAL A 79 9.61 4.31 0.36
N ALA A 80 9.96 3.05 0.60
CA ALA A 80 11.35 2.61 0.74
C ALA A 80 12.15 2.80 -0.56
N ASP A 81 11.55 2.46 -1.69
CA ASP A 81 12.16 2.67 -3.02
C ASP A 81 12.43 4.17 -3.28
N TYR A 82 11.50 5.05 -2.88
CA TYR A 82 11.67 6.50 -3.02
C TYR A 82 12.76 7.07 -2.11
N LEU A 83 12.81 6.63 -0.86
CA LEU A 83 13.73 7.18 0.14
C LEU A 83 15.12 6.55 0.08
N GLY A 84 15.24 5.40 -0.56
CA GLY A 84 16.51 4.66 -0.62
C GLY A 84 17.00 4.30 0.78
N GLY A 85 18.21 4.76 1.14
CA GLY A 85 18.80 4.52 2.46
C GLY A 85 18.44 5.54 3.55
N ALA A 86 17.52 6.45 3.31
CA ALA A 86 17.13 7.46 4.30
C ALA A 86 16.35 6.83 5.46
N GLN A 87 16.64 7.27 6.68
CA GLN A 87 15.85 6.87 7.85
C GLN A 87 14.55 7.65 7.90
N ILE A 88 13.43 6.94 8.05
CA ILE A 88 12.11 7.54 8.19
C ILE A 88 11.68 7.43 9.65
N SER A 89 11.22 8.55 10.20
CA SER A 89 10.53 8.54 11.49
C SER A 89 9.05 8.24 11.26
N THR A 90 8.60 7.09 11.73
CA THR A 90 7.20 6.69 11.64
C THR A 90 6.53 6.78 13.01
N GLN A 91 5.25 7.14 13.01
CA GLN A 91 4.36 7.05 14.16
C GLN A 91 3.41 5.85 13.95
N THR A 92 2.75 5.40 15.01
CA THR A 92 1.82 4.26 14.92
C THR A 92 0.47 4.64 15.49
N ALA A 93 -0.59 4.42 14.73
CA ALA A 93 -1.97 4.53 15.18
C ALA A 93 -2.79 3.38 14.60
N PHE A 94 -3.69 2.80 15.39
CA PHE A 94 -4.54 1.66 14.99
C PHE A 94 -3.77 0.48 14.38
N GLY A 95 -2.53 0.27 14.82
CA GLY A 95 -1.65 -0.78 14.31
C GLY A 95 -1.10 -0.54 12.90
N MET A 96 -1.24 0.66 12.37
CA MET A 96 -0.62 1.11 11.12
C MET A 96 0.45 2.16 11.41
N SER A 97 1.55 2.09 10.66
CA SER A 97 2.58 3.13 10.69
C SER A 97 2.21 4.25 9.74
N TYR A 98 2.44 5.49 10.13
CA TYR A 98 2.20 6.65 9.26
C TYR A 98 3.33 7.67 9.36
N ILE A 99 3.45 8.49 8.33
CA ILE A 99 4.40 9.59 8.25
C ILE A 99 3.57 10.87 8.15
N GLN A 100 3.73 11.74 9.15
CA GLN A 100 3.02 13.00 9.19
C GLN A 100 3.64 14.00 8.21
N ASN A 101 2.81 14.74 7.50
CA ASN A 101 3.22 15.76 6.52
C ASN A 101 4.27 15.24 5.51
N PHE A 102 4.03 14.05 4.96
CA PHE A 102 4.95 13.43 4.02
C PHE A 102 5.05 14.26 2.74
N LEU A 103 6.26 14.61 2.38
CA LEU A 103 6.58 15.49 1.23
C LEU A 103 5.85 16.85 1.24
N GLY A 104 5.33 17.30 2.39
CA GLY A 104 4.59 18.55 2.50
C GLY A 104 3.17 18.52 1.93
N MET A 105 2.64 17.33 1.58
CA MET A 105 1.36 17.18 0.88
C MET A 105 0.27 16.51 1.72
N GLY A 106 0.55 16.14 2.95
CA GLY A 106 -0.39 15.47 3.84
C GLY A 106 0.20 14.27 4.58
N SER A 107 -0.64 13.50 5.25
CA SER A 107 -0.20 12.33 6.03
C SER A 107 -0.23 11.07 5.18
N ALA A 108 0.86 10.30 5.20
CA ALA A 108 0.97 9.03 4.51
C ALA A 108 0.89 7.85 5.48
N ILE A 109 -0.11 7.02 5.33
CA ILE A 109 -0.30 5.78 6.08
C ILE A 109 0.36 4.64 5.31
N LEU A 110 1.25 3.92 5.97
CA LEU A 110 1.96 2.78 5.39
C LEU A 110 1.09 1.53 5.54
N ALA A 111 0.49 1.11 4.45
CA ALA A 111 -0.40 -0.05 4.40
C ALA A 111 0.14 -1.10 3.43
N SER A 112 0.57 -2.24 3.96
CA SER A 112 1.06 -3.37 3.16
C SER A 112 -0.02 -4.02 2.28
N ASP A 113 -1.29 -3.77 2.61
CA ASP A 113 -2.45 -4.27 1.87
C ASP A 113 -2.73 -3.43 0.61
N VAL A 114 -2.15 -2.23 0.50
CA VAL A 114 -2.15 -1.46 -0.76
C VAL A 114 -1.16 -2.14 -1.73
N PRO A 115 -1.58 -2.46 -2.96
CA PRO A 115 -0.67 -3.04 -3.94
C PRO A 115 0.52 -2.12 -4.24
N LYS A 116 1.71 -2.69 -4.39
CA LYS A 116 2.89 -1.93 -4.84
C LYS A 116 2.59 -1.22 -6.16
N GLY A 117 3.03 0.04 -6.27
CA GLY A 117 2.74 0.88 -7.44
C GLY A 117 1.37 1.54 -7.40
N LYS A 118 0.64 1.46 -6.28
CA LYS A 118 -0.65 2.15 -6.09
C LYS A 118 -0.61 3.09 -4.90
N ILE A 119 -1.39 4.16 -5.00
CA ILE A 119 -1.70 5.07 -3.91
C ILE A 119 -3.21 5.18 -3.84
N TYR A 120 -3.78 5.01 -2.66
CA TYR A 120 -5.16 5.36 -2.38
C TYR A 120 -5.15 6.65 -1.56
N ALA A 121 -6.00 7.59 -1.89
CA ALA A 121 -6.06 8.85 -1.16
C ALA A 121 -7.48 9.36 -1.05
N THR A 122 -7.76 10.04 0.05
CA THR A 122 -9.05 10.69 0.30
C THR A 122 -8.86 11.84 1.28
N ALA A 123 -9.88 12.69 1.42
CA ALA A 123 -9.91 13.67 2.50
C ALA A 123 -10.04 12.99 3.87
N ALA A 124 -9.41 13.55 4.88
CA ALA A 124 -9.40 12.99 6.24
C ALA A 124 -10.83 12.72 6.78
N GLU A 125 -11.78 13.56 6.42
CA GLU A 125 -13.17 13.47 6.91
C GLU A 125 -14.11 12.74 5.96
N ASN A 126 -13.62 12.29 4.80
CA ASN A 126 -14.49 11.67 3.79
C ASN A 126 -14.94 10.26 4.12
N ILE A 127 -14.22 9.54 4.98
CA ILE A 127 -14.55 8.17 5.35
C ILE A 127 -15.10 8.12 6.76
N VAL A 128 -16.32 7.65 6.88
CA VAL A 128 -17.01 7.45 8.15
C VAL A 128 -17.05 5.96 8.48
N LEU A 129 -16.57 5.62 9.67
CA LEU A 129 -16.65 4.27 10.22
C LEU A 129 -17.86 4.15 11.13
N TYR A 130 -18.81 3.33 10.74
CA TYR A 130 -19.90 2.89 11.61
C TYR A 130 -19.51 1.58 12.28
N TYR A 131 -19.78 1.45 13.56
CA TYR A 131 -19.49 0.23 14.30
C TYR A 131 -20.56 -0.08 15.33
N ILE A 132 -20.68 -1.35 15.66
CA ILE A 132 -21.55 -1.80 16.74
C ILE A 132 -20.77 -1.69 18.06
N PRO A 133 -21.27 -0.93 19.06
CA PRO A 133 -20.60 -0.84 20.36
C PRO A 133 -20.54 -2.20 21.05
N VAL A 134 -19.36 -2.78 21.18
CA VAL A 134 -19.16 -4.11 21.77
C VAL A 134 -19.18 -4.10 23.29
N THR A 135 -19.10 -2.92 23.93
CA THR A 135 -19.13 -2.73 25.39
C THR A 135 -20.47 -2.15 25.90
N GLY A 136 -21.43 -1.95 25.02
CA GLY A 136 -22.75 -1.39 25.39
C GLY A 136 -23.64 -2.35 26.16
N ALA A 137 -24.78 -1.80 26.63
CA ALA A 137 -25.78 -2.57 27.39
C ALA A 137 -26.34 -3.76 26.58
N ASP A 138 -26.38 -3.65 25.25
CA ASP A 138 -26.95 -4.68 24.39
C ASP A 138 -25.96 -5.83 24.19
N MET A 139 -24.90 -5.60 23.41
CA MET A 139 -23.96 -6.66 23.06
C MET A 139 -22.99 -7.00 24.20
N GLY A 140 -22.41 -5.99 24.85
CA GLY A 140 -21.41 -6.18 25.89
C GLY A 140 -21.94 -6.94 27.07
N GLN A 141 -23.13 -6.58 27.58
CA GLN A 141 -23.75 -7.24 28.74
C GLN A 141 -24.36 -8.59 28.36
N ALA A 142 -25.02 -8.70 27.20
CA ALA A 142 -25.67 -9.94 26.77
C ALA A 142 -24.67 -11.10 26.57
N PHE A 143 -23.44 -10.78 26.13
CA PHE A 143 -22.43 -11.78 25.79
C PHE A 143 -21.16 -11.68 26.65
N ASP A 144 -21.19 -10.87 27.71
CA ASP A 144 -20.04 -10.65 28.61
C ASP A 144 -18.75 -10.30 27.83
N LEU A 145 -18.89 -9.37 26.88
CA LEU A 145 -17.79 -9.01 26.01
C LEU A 145 -16.88 -7.96 26.66
N THR A 146 -15.59 -8.16 26.53
CA THR A 146 -14.55 -7.17 26.82
C THR A 146 -14.01 -6.61 25.51
N ALA A 147 -13.96 -5.28 25.38
CA ALA A 147 -13.41 -4.65 24.17
C ALA A 147 -11.90 -4.79 24.10
N ASP A 148 -11.39 -4.94 22.87
CA ASP A 148 -9.97 -4.79 22.60
C ASP A 148 -9.52 -3.32 22.69
N ALA A 149 -8.23 -3.05 22.48
CA ALA A 149 -7.67 -1.69 22.55
C ALA A 149 -8.25 -0.73 21.48
N THR A 150 -8.84 -1.24 20.41
CA THR A 150 -9.48 -0.43 19.38
C THR A 150 -10.95 -0.08 19.69
N GLY A 151 -11.57 -0.81 20.60
CA GLY A 151 -13.00 -0.70 20.90
C GLY A 151 -13.92 -1.29 19.84
N LEU A 152 -13.39 -1.89 18.78
CA LEU A 152 -14.14 -2.43 17.65
C LEU A 152 -14.40 -3.94 17.75
N ILE A 153 -13.64 -4.64 18.58
CA ILE A 153 -13.71 -6.09 18.72
C ILE A 153 -14.03 -6.42 20.17
N GLY A 154 -15.14 -7.10 20.40
CA GLY A 154 -15.51 -7.65 21.70
C GLY A 154 -15.05 -9.08 21.82
N ILE A 155 -14.53 -9.47 22.97
CA ILE A 155 -14.06 -10.83 23.26
C ILE A 155 -14.66 -11.32 24.55
N HIS A 156 -15.08 -12.57 24.52
CA HIS A 156 -15.41 -13.36 25.71
C HIS A 156 -14.63 -14.67 25.69
N THR A 157 -14.03 -15.04 26.82
CA THR A 157 -13.39 -16.35 27.01
C THR A 157 -13.98 -17.05 28.20
N GLY A 158 -14.59 -18.19 27.98
CA GLY A 158 -15.21 -18.98 29.03
C GLY A 158 -14.75 -20.45 29.02
N PRO A 159 -14.93 -21.18 30.14
CA PRO A 159 -14.62 -22.60 30.20
C PRO A 159 -15.73 -23.43 29.54
N THR A 160 -15.33 -24.44 28.80
CA THR A 160 -16.23 -25.45 28.25
C THR A 160 -16.03 -26.74 29.04
N TYR A 161 -16.96 -27.04 29.96
CA TYR A 161 -16.82 -28.15 30.91
C TYR A 161 -16.93 -29.56 30.32
N ASN A 162 -17.59 -29.66 29.15
CA ASN A 162 -17.79 -30.97 28.50
C ASN A 162 -16.49 -31.63 28.05
N ASN A 163 -15.49 -30.82 27.70
CA ASN A 163 -14.20 -31.30 27.19
C ASN A 163 -13.01 -30.70 27.89
N LEU A 164 -13.24 -29.95 29.00
CA LEU A 164 -12.21 -29.28 29.78
C LEU A 164 -11.31 -28.34 28.92
N SER A 165 -11.97 -27.58 28.07
CA SER A 165 -11.31 -26.56 27.19
C SER A 165 -11.74 -25.14 27.55
N ALA A 166 -11.07 -24.16 26.98
CA ALA A 166 -11.54 -22.78 26.94
C ALA A 166 -12.06 -22.46 25.54
N GLU A 167 -13.20 -21.82 25.49
CA GLU A 167 -13.77 -21.30 24.24
C GLU A 167 -13.67 -19.78 24.25
N THR A 168 -13.18 -19.22 23.15
CA THR A 168 -13.13 -17.76 22.95
C THR A 168 -14.02 -17.39 21.79
N VAL A 169 -14.93 -16.47 22.05
CA VAL A 169 -15.79 -15.86 21.03
C VAL A 169 -15.34 -14.43 20.83
N ALA A 170 -15.22 -14.03 19.55
CA ALA A 170 -14.96 -12.63 19.18
C ALA A 170 -16.14 -12.12 18.32
N ALA A 171 -16.56 -10.91 18.60
CA ALA A 171 -17.61 -10.21 17.87
C ALA A 171 -17.11 -8.85 17.40
N SER A 172 -17.37 -8.51 16.15
CA SER A 172 -17.12 -7.18 15.57
C SER A 172 -18.16 -6.90 14.53
N GLY A 173 -18.63 -5.66 14.47
CA GLY A 173 -19.52 -5.19 13.41
C GLY A 173 -19.05 -3.82 12.97
N VAL A 174 -18.46 -3.71 11.79
CA VAL A 174 -17.96 -2.46 11.23
C VAL A 174 -18.51 -2.25 9.83
N GLY A 175 -18.83 -1.01 9.49
CA GLY A 175 -19.25 -0.61 8.15
C GLY A 175 -18.55 0.69 7.76
N LEU A 176 -18.10 0.77 6.52
CA LEU A 176 -17.43 1.93 5.96
C LEU A 176 -18.36 2.65 5.00
N PHE A 177 -18.38 3.95 5.10
CA PHE A 177 -19.14 4.82 4.22
C PHE A 177 -18.28 6.01 3.80
N ALA A 178 -18.30 6.35 2.52
CA ALA A 178 -17.71 7.57 2.01
C ALA A 178 -18.80 8.62 1.81
N GLU A 179 -18.66 9.79 2.40
CA GLU A 179 -19.60 10.90 2.20
C GLU A 179 -19.59 11.35 0.74
N LYS A 180 -18.40 11.33 0.13
CA LYS A 180 -18.20 11.60 -1.29
C LYS A 180 -17.45 10.44 -1.93
N LEU A 181 -18.15 9.59 -2.66
CA LEU A 181 -17.56 8.37 -3.25
C LEU A 181 -16.52 8.68 -4.33
N ASP A 182 -16.74 9.72 -5.12
CA ASP A 182 -15.78 10.24 -6.10
C ASP A 182 -14.63 11.04 -5.45
N GLY A 183 -14.66 11.26 -4.14
CA GLY A 183 -13.60 11.82 -3.33
C GLY A 183 -12.51 10.81 -2.91
N ILE A 184 -12.56 9.57 -3.40
CA ILE A 184 -11.51 8.59 -3.22
C ILE A 184 -10.73 8.45 -4.52
N VAL A 185 -9.44 8.78 -4.47
CA VAL A 185 -8.53 8.72 -5.63
C VAL A 185 -7.71 7.45 -5.58
N VAL A 186 -7.76 6.68 -6.66
CA VAL A 186 -6.89 5.51 -6.89
C VAL A 186 -5.82 5.91 -7.89
N ALA A 187 -4.59 6.11 -7.41
CA ALA A 187 -3.49 6.54 -8.25
C ALA A 187 -2.54 5.40 -8.58
N THR A 188 -1.90 5.48 -9.74
CA THR A 188 -0.87 4.55 -10.18
C THR A 188 0.48 5.26 -10.20
N ILE A 189 1.43 4.72 -9.44
CA ILE A 189 2.83 5.11 -9.52
C ILE A 189 3.38 4.37 -10.75
N ASN A 190 3.48 5.07 -11.85
CA ASN A 190 4.24 4.55 -12.97
C ASN A 190 5.70 4.58 -12.52
N GLY A 191 6.44 3.49 -12.67
CA GLY A 191 7.88 3.55 -12.59
C GLY A 191 8.34 4.68 -13.51
N ALA A 192 9.47 5.31 -13.25
CA ALA A 192 10.20 5.92 -14.35
C ALA A 192 10.12 4.85 -15.44
N THR A 193 9.41 5.10 -16.50
CA THR A 193 9.32 4.12 -17.56
C THR A 193 10.76 3.70 -17.82
N ASP A 194 11.10 2.51 -17.39
CA ASP A 194 12.04 1.74 -18.15
C ASP A 194 11.43 1.85 -19.53
N ASP A 195 11.97 2.72 -20.37
CA ASP A 195 11.33 3.16 -21.64
C ASP A 195 11.13 1.97 -22.59
N GLY A 196 10.50 0.92 -22.07
CA GLY A 196 10.22 -0.31 -22.79
C GLY A 196 11.48 -1.03 -23.26
N LEU A 197 12.61 -0.91 -22.53
CA LEU A 197 13.83 -1.67 -22.82
C LEU A 197 13.59 -3.18 -22.79
N ASP A 198 12.57 -3.63 -22.06
CA ASP A 198 12.13 -5.03 -22.06
C ASP A 198 11.64 -5.50 -23.44
N ASN A 199 11.23 -4.59 -24.31
CA ASN A 199 10.81 -4.84 -25.67
C ASN A 199 11.72 -4.20 -26.72
N LEU A 200 12.97 -3.91 -26.35
CA LEU A 200 13.91 -3.28 -27.27
C LEU A 200 14.25 -4.22 -28.43
N THR A 201 13.83 -3.84 -29.61
CA THR A 201 14.19 -4.53 -30.84
C THR A 201 15.27 -3.74 -31.55
N VAL A 202 16.42 -4.34 -31.71
CA VAL A 202 17.54 -3.76 -32.47
C VAL A 202 17.66 -4.52 -33.79
N THR A 203 17.50 -3.83 -34.89
CA THR A 203 17.69 -4.40 -36.23
C THR A 203 18.85 -3.71 -36.93
N SER A 204 19.62 -4.48 -37.66
CA SER A 204 20.71 -3.98 -38.50
C SER A 204 20.45 -4.29 -39.95
N ALA A 205 20.67 -3.33 -40.82
CA ALA A 205 20.60 -3.51 -42.27
C ALA A 205 21.73 -2.74 -42.98
N ALA A 206 22.09 -3.14 -44.19
CA ALA A 206 23.02 -2.36 -44.95
C ALA A 206 22.48 -0.95 -45.20
N SER A 207 23.30 0.06 -45.02
CA SER A 207 22.90 1.45 -45.25
C SER A 207 22.77 1.68 -46.78
N SER A 208 21.57 2.06 -47.19
CA SER A 208 21.36 2.38 -48.65
C SER A 208 22.22 3.57 -49.07
N GLY A 209 22.97 3.41 -50.14
CA GLY A 209 23.78 4.50 -50.73
C GLY A 209 25.19 4.68 -50.18
N THR A 210 25.65 3.87 -49.20
CA THR A 210 27.00 3.96 -48.67
C THR A 210 27.58 2.58 -48.40
N SER A 211 28.52 2.14 -49.25
CA SER A 211 29.23 0.86 -49.06
C SER A 211 30.00 0.82 -47.73
N GLY A 212 29.90 -0.29 -47.01
CA GLY A 212 30.62 -0.49 -45.73
C GLY A 212 30.00 0.15 -44.51
N LYS A 213 28.77 0.71 -44.59
CA LYS A 213 28.03 1.24 -43.45
C LYS A 213 26.78 0.41 -43.14
N THR A 214 26.51 0.23 -41.88
CA THR A 214 25.33 -0.47 -41.38
C THR A 214 24.40 0.52 -40.72
N LYS A 215 23.12 0.47 -41.08
CA LYS A 215 22.08 1.23 -40.39
C LYS A 215 21.55 0.38 -39.24
N ILE A 216 21.63 0.92 -38.02
CA ILE A 216 21.00 0.32 -36.84
C ILE A 216 19.69 1.05 -36.57
N THR A 217 18.62 0.29 -36.46
CA THR A 217 17.30 0.80 -36.10
C THR A 217 16.91 0.21 -34.77
N VAL A 218 16.50 1.08 -33.81
CA VAL A 218 16.10 0.70 -32.48
C VAL A 218 14.61 1.05 -32.30
N SER A 219 13.82 0.12 -31.83
CA SER A 219 12.41 0.28 -31.53
C SER A 219 12.15 -0.14 -30.07
N PRO A 220 11.32 0.58 -29.30
CA PRO A 220 10.54 1.76 -29.69
C PRO A 220 11.40 3.03 -29.88
N THR A 221 10.85 4.01 -30.59
CA THR A 221 11.48 5.33 -30.72
C THR A 221 11.40 6.05 -29.38
N LEU A 222 12.52 6.58 -28.90
CA LEU A 222 12.56 7.31 -27.63
C LEU A 222 11.80 8.63 -27.70
N THR A 223 11.26 9.03 -26.54
CA THR A 223 10.67 10.36 -26.36
C THR A 223 11.71 11.44 -26.59
N ALA A 224 11.30 12.59 -27.07
CA ALA A 224 12.19 13.73 -27.33
C ALA A 224 13.02 14.07 -26.09
N GLY A 225 14.32 14.24 -26.24
CA GLY A 225 15.26 14.50 -25.16
C GLY A 225 16.04 13.29 -24.63
N ASN A 226 15.61 12.09 -24.97
CA ASN A 226 16.31 10.84 -24.63
C ASN A 226 17.15 10.33 -25.81
N SER A 227 18.19 9.56 -25.51
CA SER A 227 19.05 8.94 -26.53
C SER A 227 19.49 7.55 -26.11
N TYR A 228 19.58 6.65 -27.08
CA TYR A 228 20.20 5.36 -26.86
C TYR A 228 21.73 5.50 -26.80
N LYS A 229 22.35 4.80 -25.86
CA LYS A 229 23.79 4.60 -25.88
C LYS A 229 24.07 3.17 -26.32
N TYR A 230 25.07 2.98 -27.16
CA TYR A 230 25.47 1.67 -27.64
C TYR A 230 26.98 1.50 -27.54
N LYS A 231 27.42 0.27 -27.41
CA LYS A 231 28.81 -0.14 -27.48
C LYS A 231 28.96 -1.24 -28.53
N VAL A 232 30.00 -1.14 -29.32
CA VAL A 232 30.37 -2.18 -30.27
C VAL A 232 31.68 -2.81 -29.77
N ALA A 233 31.69 -4.11 -29.59
CA ALA A 233 32.87 -4.88 -29.22
C ALA A 233 32.73 -6.31 -29.73
N ASP A 234 33.84 -6.98 -29.99
CA ASP A 234 33.83 -8.38 -30.48
C ASP A 234 33.22 -9.36 -29.45
N ASN A 235 33.27 -9.01 -28.16
CA ASN A 235 32.65 -9.73 -27.05
C ASN A 235 31.91 -8.74 -26.15
N ALA A 236 30.76 -8.23 -26.58
CA ALA A 236 29.93 -7.33 -25.77
C ALA A 236 29.19 -8.09 -24.67
N THR A 237 29.48 -7.78 -23.41
CA THR A 237 28.67 -8.23 -22.28
C THR A 237 27.51 -7.25 -22.13
N LEU A 238 26.27 -7.75 -22.12
CA LEU A 238 25.09 -6.92 -21.88
C LEU A 238 25.14 -6.38 -20.47
N PRO A 239 24.90 -5.07 -20.25
CA PRO A 239 24.77 -4.52 -18.92
C PRO A 239 23.55 -5.14 -18.21
N ALA A 240 23.65 -5.33 -16.89
CA ALA A 240 22.49 -5.75 -16.10
C ALA A 240 21.44 -4.63 -16.06
N VAL A 241 20.17 -5.03 -15.98
CA VAL A 241 19.04 -4.09 -15.86
C VAL A 241 19.29 -3.18 -14.65
N GLY A 242 19.15 -1.87 -14.83
CA GLY A 242 19.38 -0.86 -13.80
C GLY A 242 20.83 -0.44 -13.61
N GLN A 243 21.78 -0.98 -14.36
CA GLN A 243 23.19 -0.60 -14.27
C GLN A 243 23.42 0.78 -14.92
N SER A 244 23.94 1.72 -14.13
CA SER A 244 24.32 3.04 -14.65
C SER A 244 25.52 2.93 -15.59
N VAL A 245 25.32 3.29 -16.87
CA VAL A 245 26.37 3.29 -17.90
C VAL A 245 27.21 4.57 -17.79
N LYS A 246 27.92 4.75 -16.69
CA LYS A 246 28.83 5.92 -16.53
C LYS A 246 30.21 5.73 -17.15
N SER A 247 30.58 4.52 -17.49
CA SER A 247 31.86 4.22 -18.15
C SER A 247 31.73 2.98 -19.03
N TRP A 248 31.71 3.18 -20.30
CA TRP A 248 31.85 2.15 -21.32
C TRP A 248 33.26 2.25 -21.90
#